data_354aea9b48153a5b060e3f03fd1b1b35
#
_entry.id   354aea9b48153a5b060e3f03fd1b1b35
#
_cell.length_a   1.000
_cell.length_b   1.000
_cell.length_c   1.000
_cell.angle_alpha   90.00
_cell.angle_beta   90.00
_cell.angle_gamma   90.00
#
_symmetry.space_group_name_H-M   'P 1'
#
loop_
_entity.id
_entity.type
_entity.pdbx_description
1 polymer ?
#
loop_
_entity_poly.entity_id
_entity_poly.type
_entity_poly.pdbx_seq_one_letter_code
_entity_poly.pdbx_strand_id
1 'polypeptide(L)'
;VAAGFGVPEREARAARPGTLPAGTIPGKIPGMRRHLRPLRAAAPVALPLLAALAAAACVQPPRLVVSDADRVLATTTLDAPNPGLPGPHRVAHFVYGSGTDRRRAVFRDSVAVRTRPVNGTPFLRGIDAKALKARWRYWGFDATALPRNGRVWHPDTAGSFPLVLIVHGNHNMKEFSDPGYEWIGRHLASHGYIAVSVDENFLNGAIRSENDARGWMLLQHLALWRAWAADPAFPLAGRVDTARIALMGHSRGGEAITVAAAFNRLSHWPDDARIPFAFGFGIRALVAIAPVDGQYQPADRLPPVRGVSYFVMHGSHDADVSSFNGQRTYLRATVSDPGTVKASLYVYRANHGQWNTVWGDNDVGPMGRWLAKRSLLSGEEQRQVGRVFFTGFLALTVRGDARYAPMFRDYRTVGGWLPRTQYASQHADGGERAVATYEEDIDVATATAGGAIRAHGLTQWREGMLPMRGAGRASFETNVAYLGWKAPGGDSVSAPRDTAWYEVALPAGALGDS
;
A
#
# COMPACT_ATOMS: atom_id res chain seq x y z
N VAL A 1 18.58 42.97 21.55
CA VAL A 1 17.53 43.74 22.22
C VAL A 1 16.29 42.87 22.27
N ALA A 2 16.06 42.29 23.46
CA ALA A 2 14.90 41.43 23.74
C ALA A 2 13.69 42.33 24.06
N ALA A 3 12.53 41.96 23.51
CA ALA A 3 11.24 42.37 24.03
C ALA A 3 10.35 41.15 24.05
N GLY A 4 10.05 40.63 25.25
CA GLY A 4 9.10 39.57 25.48
C GLY A 4 7.67 40.08 25.45
N PHE A 5 6.76 39.25 24.92
CA PHE A 5 5.34 39.34 25.17
C PHE A 5 4.86 38.02 25.73
N GLY A 6 4.48 38.03 27.01
CA GLY A 6 3.83 36.92 27.67
C GLY A 6 2.37 36.80 27.23
N VAL A 7 1.93 35.59 27.01
CA VAL A 7 0.52 35.21 26.81
C VAL A 7 0.08 34.43 28.04
N PRO A 8 -1.06 34.75 28.69
CA PRO A 8 -1.49 34.08 29.90
C PRO A 8 -2.06 32.68 29.63
N GLU A 9 -1.59 31.73 30.42
CA GLU A 9 -2.18 30.40 30.54
C GLU A 9 -3.62 30.48 31.04
N ARG A 10 -4.54 29.87 30.30
CA ARG A 10 -5.86 29.52 30.80
C ARG A 10 -5.87 28.06 31.20
N GLU A 11 -5.91 27.81 32.50
CA GLU A 11 -6.20 26.49 33.08
C GLU A 11 -7.56 25.98 32.60
N ALA A 12 -7.58 24.84 31.94
CA ALA A 12 -8.77 24.06 31.66
C ALA A 12 -8.99 23.06 32.81
N ARG A 13 -9.93 23.39 33.70
CA ARG A 13 -10.42 22.47 34.73
C ARG A 13 -11.08 21.27 34.08
N ALA A 14 -10.56 20.08 34.36
CA ALA A 14 -11.20 18.79 34.07
C ALA A 14 -12.44 18.61 34.96
N ALA A 15 -13.61 18.43 34.37
CA ALA A 15 -14.83 18.04 35.05
C ALA A 15 -14.82 16.51 35.27
N ARG A 16 -14.92 16.09 36.51
CA ARG A 16 -15.13 14.69 36.90
C ARG A 16 -16.60 14.31 36.67
N PRO A 17 -16.92 13.07 36.20
CA PRO A 17 -18.31 12.61 36.14
C PRO A 17 -18.81 12.27 37.55
N GLY A 18 -19.96 12.85 37.94
CA GLY A 18 -20.64 12.58 39.18
C GLY A 18 -21.33 11.21 39.17
N THR A 19 -21.20 10.53 40.30
CA THR A 19 -21.92 9.31 40.64
C THR A 19 -23.36 9.66 41.02
N LEU A 20 -24.36 9.01 40.42
CA LEU A 20 -25.76 9.07 40.82
C LEU A 20 -26.02 8.05 41.93
N PRO A 21 -26.87 8.37 42.94
CA PRO A 21 -27.17 7.47 44.04
C PRO A 21 -28.25 6.45 43.69
N ALA A 22 -28.10 5.27 44.28
CA ALA A 22 -29.05 4.16 44.22
C ALA A 22 -30.41 4.53 44.83
N GLY A 23 -31.47 4.46 44.02
CA GLY A 23 -32.85 4.60 44.49
C GLY A 23 -33.47 3.25 44.83
N THR A 24 -33.99 3.17 46.03
CA THR A 24 -34.71 2.09 46.70
C THR A 24 -36.04 1.76 46.02
N ILE A 25 -36.33 0.49 45.78
CA ILE A 25 -37.63 -0.01 45.31
C ILE A 25 -38.53 -0.32 46.55
N PRO A 26 -39.75 0.18 46.63
CA PRO A 26 -40.73 -0.33 47.57
C PRO A 26 -41.85 -1.14 46.90
N GLY A 27 -42.24 -2.22 47.55
CA GLY A 27 -43.65 -2.63 47.71
C GLY A 27 -44.16 -3.70 46.74
N LYS A 28 -44.31 -4.92 47.29
CA LYS A 28 -45.15 -6.00 46.76
C LYS A 28 -46.63 -5.60 46.82
N ILE A 29 -47.39 -5.84 45.73
CA ILE A 29 -48.85 -5.89 45.70
C ILE A 29 -49.26 -7.35 45.45
N PRO A 30 -50.17 -7.93 46.27
CA PRO A 30 -50.60 -9.31 46.10
C PRO A 30 -51.85 -9.43 45.22
N GLY A 31 -51.87 -10.47 44.38
CA GLY A 31 -53.07 -11.16 43.99
C GLY A 31 -53.87 -10.69 42.80
N MET A 32 -53.57 -11.30 41.64
CA MET A 32 -54.61 -11.59 40.66
C MET A 32 -54.22 -12.80 39.80
N ARG A 33 -54.75 -13.97 40.17
CA ARG A 33 -54.66 -15.17 39.32
C ARG A 33 -55.55 -14.94 38.10
N ARG A 34 -54.96 -14.75 36.91
CA ARG A 34 -55.67 -14.95 35.65
C ARG A 34 -55.14 -16.21 34.97
N HIS A 35 -56.04 -17.17 34.75
CA HIS A 35 -55.80 -18.36 33.99
C HIS A 35 -55.45 -17.97 32.55
N LEU A 36 -54.19 -18.06 32.15
CA LEU A 36 -53.77 -18.05 30.79
C LEU A 36 -53.73 -19.50 30.28
N ARG A 37 -54.60 -19.84 29.33
CA ARG A 37 -54.53 -21.08 28.56
C ARG A 37 -53.20 -21.05 27.76
N PRO A 38 -52.45 -22.16 27.64
CA PRO A 38 -51.27 -22.22 26.84
C PRO A 38 -51.66 -22.16 25.36
N LEU A 39 -51.31 -21.07 24.68
CA LEU A 39 -51.24 -21.05 23.21
C LEU A 39 -50.08 -21.98 22.82
N ARG A 40 -50.48 -23.12 22.23
CA ARG A 40 -49.51 -24.09 21.70
C ARG A 40 -48.58 -23.43 20.68
N ALA A 41 -47.32 -23.63 20.93
CA ALA A 41 -46.19 -23.14 20.15
C ALA A 41 -46.26 -23.55 18.67
N ALA A 42 -46.38 -22.54 17.81
CA ALA A 42 -46.04 -22.62 16.39
C ALA A 42 -44.75 -21.80 16.09
N ALA A 43 -43.85 -21.68 17.08
CA ALA A 43 -42.73 -20.77 16.99
C ALA A 43 -41.32 -21.37 16.81
N PRO A 44 -41.06 -22.67 16.61
CA PRO A 44 -39.66 -23.08 16.45
C PRO A 44 -39.17 -23.12 14.99
N VAL A 45 -40.01 -22.90 13.96
CA VAL A 45 -39.61 -23.04 12.54
C VAL A 45 -39.44 -21.67 11.86
N ALA A 46 -40.10 -20.63 12.33
CA ALA A 46 -40.08 -19.32 11.69
C ALA A 46 -38.74 -18.57 11.93
N LEU A 47 -38.10 -18.71 13.11
CA LEU A 47 -36.85 -18.05 13.42
C LEU A 47 -35.65 -18.55 12.58
N PRO A 48 -35.44 -19.87 12.42
CA PRO A 48 -34.38 -20.36 11.54
C PRO A 48 -34.68 -20.11 10.06
N LEU A 49 -35.95 -20.04 9.65
CA LEU A 49 -36.30 -19.69 8.25
C LEU A 49 -36.05 -18.21 7.95
N LEU A 50 -36.35 -17.29 8.89
CA LEU A 50 -36.03 -15.87 8.79
C LEU A 50 -34.52 -15.65 8.86
N ALA A 51 -33.78 -16.37 9.69
CA ALA A 51 -32.35 -16.32 9.75
C ALA A 51 -31.69 -16.87 8.47
N ALA A 52 -32.26 -17.94 7.89
CA ALA A 52 -31.80 -18.49 6.62
C ALA A 52 -32.13 -17.57 5.42
N LEU A 53 -33.29 -16.90 5.43
CA LEU A 53 -33.65 -15.90 4.41
C LEU A 53 -32.81 -14.62 4.55
N ALA A 54 -32.55 -14.16 5.76
CA ALA A 54 -31.64 -13.03 6.01
C ALA A 54 -30.21 -13.39 5.61
N ALA A 55 -29.72 -14.60 5.93
CA ALA A 55 -28.42 -15.08 5.49
C ALA A 55 -28.37 -15.27 3.96
N ALA A 56 -29.43 -15.71 3.32
CA ALA A 56 -29.52 -15.82 1.85
C ALA A 56 -29.57 -14.44 1.17
N ALA A 57 -30.23 -13.45 1.77
CA ALA A 57 -30.25 -12.07 1.27
C ALA A 57 -28.89 -11.37 1.42
N CYS A 58 -28.13 -11.70 2.49
CA CYS A 58 -26.76 -11.22 2.69
C CYS A 58 -25.73 -11.93 1.80
N VAL A 59 -26.10 -13.04 1.15
CA VAL A 59 -25.20 -13.93 0.40
C VAL A 59 -25.42 -13.85 -1.11
N GLN A 60 -26.20 -12.92 -1.60
CA GLN A 60 -26.21 -12.70 -3.05
C GLN A 60 -24.80 -12.21 -3.46
N PRO A 61 -24.11 -12.97 -4.34
CA PRO A 61 -22.87 -12.45 -4.90
C PRO A 61 -23.20 -11.09 -5.53
N PRO A 62 -22.38 -10.06 -5.30
CA PRO A 62 -22.60 -8.79 -5.97
C PRO A 62 -22.72 -9.09 -7.47
N ARG A 63 -23.73 -8.52 -8.12
CA ARG A 63 -23.83 -8.59 -9.58
C ARG A 63 -22.49 -8.18 -10.12
N LEU A 64 -21.80 -9.08 -10.81
CA LEU A 64 -20.58 -8.75 -11.50
C LEU A 64 -20.93 -7.61 -12.46
N VAL A 65 -20.51 -6.41 -12.11
CA VAL A 65 -20.55 -5.33 -13.08
C VAL A 65 -19.62 -5.78 -14.20
N VAL A 66 -20.12 -5.74 -15.42
CA VAL A 66 -19.36 -6.18 -16.60
C VAL A 66 -18.05 -5.41 -16.60
N SER A 67 -16.94 -6.14 -16.51
CA SER A 67 -15.60 -5.54 -16.66
C SER A 67 -15.50 -4.96 -18.06
N ASP A 68 -14.93 -3.78 -18.18
CA ASP A 68 -14.54 -3.20 -19.47
C ASP A 68 -13.10 -3.57 -19.86
N ALA A 69 -12.42 -4.36 -19.02
CA ALA A 69 -11.01 -4.75 -19.23
C ALA A 69 -10.80 -5.57 -20.52
N ASP A 70 -11.81 -6.27 -21.00
CA ASP A 70 -11.80 -7.04 -22.24
C ASP A 70 -12.26 -6.22 -23.46
N ARG A 71 -12.68 -4.97 -23.26
CA ARG A 71 -13.02 -4.05 -24.33
C ARG A 71 -11.84 -3.14 -24.61
N VAL A 72 -11.08 -3.44 -25.61
CA VAL A 72 -9.99 -2.56 -26.04
C VAL A 72 -10.62 -1.33 -26.70
N LEU A 73 -10.83 -0.30 -25.90
CA LEU A 73 -11.23 1.03 -26.36
C LEU A 73 -10.01 1.94 -26.60
N ALA A 74 -8.81 1.46 -26.24
CA ALA A 74 -7.57 2.18 -26.44
C ALA A 74 -7.19 2.19 -27.92
N THR A 75 -6.77 3.33 -28.40
CA THR A 75 -6.24 3.49 -29.78
C THR A 75 -4.83 2.90 -29.93
N THR A 76 -4.15 2.64 -28.81
CA THR A 76 -2.78 2.12 -28.78
C THR A 76 -2.80 0.63 -28.47
N THR A 77 -2.20 -0.17 -29.34
CA THR A 77 -1.93 -1.59 -29.11
C THR A 77 -0.62 -1.77 -28.36
N LEU A 78 -0.57 -2.70 -27.42
CA LEU A 78 0.65 -3.07 -26.73
C LEU A 78 1.44 -4.09 -27.57
N ASP A 79 2.58 -3.68 -28.10
CA ASP A 79 3.52 -4.58 -28.79
C ASP A 79 4.59 -5.09 -27.82
N ALA A 80 4.16 -5.88 -26.84
CA ALA A 80 5.05 -6.53 -25.86
C ALA A 80 4.49 -7.88 -25.43
N PRO A 81 5.36 -8.85 -25.05
CA PRO A 81 4.93 -10.12 -24.50
C PRO A 81 4.10 -9.92 -23.23
N ASN A 82 3.12 -10.83 -22.98
CA ASN A 82 2.38 -10.82 -21.73
C ASN A 82 3.30 -11.05 -20.52
N PRO A 83 3.53 -10.05 -19.66
CA PRO A 83 4.45 -10.17 -18.53
C PRO A 83 3.87 -10.99 -17.39
N GLY A 84 2.60 -11.38 -17.46
CA GLY A 84 1.93 -12.26 -16.50
C GLY A 84 2.17 -13.74 -16.75
N LEU A 85 2.77 -14.11 -17.90
CA LEU A 85 3.23 -15.47 -18.19
C LEU A 85 4.65 -15.69 -17.66
N PRO A 86 5.08 -16.93 -17.39
CA PRO A 86 6.47 -17.21 -17.01
C PRO A 86 7.46 -16.68 -18.05
N GLY A 87 8.55 -16.09 -17.57
CA GLY A 87 9.64 -15.64 -18.43
C GLY A 87 10.53 -16.79 -18.94
N PRO A 88 11.52 -16.50 -19.78
CA PRO A 88 12.32 -17.51 -20.47
C PRO A 88 13.41 -18.18 -19.61
N HIS A 89 13.70 -17.64 -18.42
CA HIS A 89 14.79 -18.17 -17.61
C HIS A 89 14.34 -19.30 -16.69
N ARG A 90 15.15 -20.35 -16.59
CA ARG A 90 15.06 -21.31 -15.46
C ARG A 90 15.38 -20.55 -14.17
N VAL A 91 14.75 -20.97 -13.07
CA VAL A 91 14.87 -20.30 -11.78
C VAL A 91 15.57 -21.21 -10.79
N ALA A 92 16.71 -20.76 -10.28
CA ALA A 92 17.36 -21.31 -9.10
C ALA A 92 16.99 -20.51 -7.85
N HIS A 93 17.21 -21.09 -6.68
CA HIS A 93 16.91 -20.46 -5.41
C HIS A 93 17.92 -20.88 -4.33
N PHE A 94 18.14 -19.99 -3.38
CA PHE A 94 18.86 -20.27 -2.14
C PHE A 94 18.35 -19.35 -1.02
N VAL A 95 18.83 -19.58 0.19
CA VAL A 95 18.56 -18.69 1.33
C VAL A 95 19.88 -18.20 1.93
N TYR A 96 19.85 -16.99 2.41
CA TYR A 96 20.90 -16.43 3.25
C TYR A 96 20.35 -16.06 4.63
N GLY A 97 21.20 -16.09 5.66
CA GLY A 97 20.74 -15.75 6.99
C GLY A 97 21.79 -15.97 8.07
N SER A 98 21.37 -15.78 9.33
CA SER A 98 22.27 -15.86 10.48
C SER A 98 22.95 -17.22 10.67
N GLY A 99 22.32 -18.32 10.22
CA GLY A 99 22.76 -19.68 10.52
C GLY A 99 22.53 -20.12 11.96
N THR A 100 21.77 -19.30 12.75
CA THR A 100 21.55 -19.52 14.19
C THR A 100 20.11 -19.26 14.63
N ASP A 101 19.18 -19.05 13.70
CA ASP A 101 17.80 -18.67 14.00
C ASP A 101 17.08 -19.75 14.79
N ARG A 102 16.59 -19.41 15.98
CA ARG A 102 15.92 -20.37 16.88
C ARG A 102 14.54 -20.81 16.37
N ARG A 103 13.85 -19.96 15.60
CA ARG A 103 12.46 -20.15 15.19
C ARG A 103 12.32 -20.58 13.74
N ARG A 104 13.34 -20.36 12.94
CA ARG A 104 13.34 -20.52 11.50
C ARG A 104 14.40 -21.53 11.07
N ALA A 105 14.03 -22.83 11.01
CA ALA A 105 14.96 -23.88 10.57
C ALA A 105 15.64 -23.56 9.22
N VAL A 106 14.88 -22.93 8.28
CA VAL A 106 15.42 -22.53 6.98
C VAL A 106 16.59 -21.53 7.10
N PHE A 107 16.56 -20.62 8.08
CA PHE A 107 17.63 -19.65 8.33
C PHE A 107 18.66 -20.10 9.37
N ARG A 108 18.50 -21.29 9.90
CA ARG A 108 19.46 -21.97 10.77
C ARG A 108 20.23 -23.04 10.02
N ASP A 109 19.52 -23.94 9.31
CA ASP A 109 20.06 -25.19 8.82
C ASP A 109 20.33 -25.19 7.31
N SER A 110 19.64 -24.32 6.53
CA SER A 110 19.63 -24.37 5.06
C SER A 110 20.24 -23.11 4.41
N VAL A 111 21.02 -22.32 5.15
CA VAL A 111 21.64 -21.11 4.62
C VAL A 111 22.82 -21.44 3.71
N ALA A 112 22.78 -20.97 2.47
CA ALA A 112 23.91 -21.05 1.54
C ALA A 112 24.97 -19.97 1.85
N VAL A 113 24.53 -18.80 2.36
CA VAL A 113 25.42 -17.69 2.72
C VAL A 113 25.05 -17.18 4.10
N ARG A 114 26.03 -17.17 5.01
CA ARG A 114 25.82 -16.67 6.37
C ARG A 114 25.97 -15.15 6.44
N THR A 115 25.11 -14.52 7.27
CA THR A 115 25.12 -13.07 7.51
C THR A 115 25.51 -12.74 8.94
N ARG A 116 26.15 -11.59 9.12
CA ARG A 116 26.32 -11.00 10.45
C ARG A 116 25.08 -10.18 10.80
N PRO A 117 24.67 -10.13 12.08
CA PRO A 117 23.56 -9.28 12.52
C PRO A 117 23.94 -7.79 12.43
N VAL A 118 22.92 -6.91 12.55
CA VAL A 118 23.09 -5.47 12.61
C VAL A 118 22.46 -4.90 13.88
N ASN A 119 23.00 -3.80 14.39
CA ASN A 119 22.46 -3.12 15.56
C ASN A 119 21.36 -2.12 15.15
N GLY A 120 20.11 -2.49 15.38
CA GLY A 120 18.93 -1.68 15.12
C GLY A 120 18.39 -0.93 16.34
N THR A 121 19.12 -0.93 17.46
CA THR A 121 18.67 -0.28 18.71
C THR A 121 18.19 1.15 18.54
N PRO A 122 18.82 2.02 17.75
CA PRO A 122 18.34 3.39 17.56
C PRO A 122 16.93 3.48 17.02
N PHE A 123 16.58 2.64 16.03
CA PHE A 123 15.32 2.66 15.30
C PHE A 123 14.15 1.98 16.05
N LEU A 124 14.42 1.38 17.20
CA LEU A 124 13.42 0.72 18.04
C LEU A 124 13.20 1.46 19.37
N ARG A 125 13.70 2.68 19.48
CA ARG A 125 13.49 3.57 20.64
C ARG A 125 12.02 3.98 20.68
N GLY A 126 11.48 4.14 21.90
CA GLY A 126 10.06 4.53 22.08
C GLY A 126 9.07 3.38 22.00
N ILE A 127 9.48 2.17 21.63
CA ILE A 127 8.65 0.98 21.68
C ILE A 127 8.58 0.48 23.13
N ASP A 128 7.39 0.04 23.55
CA ASP A 128 7.18 -0.48 24.90
C ASP A 128 8.19 -1.57 25.28
N ALA A 129 8.92 -1.34 26.36
CA ALA A 129 10.01 -2.22 26.81
C ALA A 129 9.55 -3.64 27.16
N LYS A 130 8.31 -3.81 27.68
CA LYS A 130 7.73 -5.12 28.01
C LYS A 130 7.41 -5.89 26.74
N ALA A 131 6.86 -5.21 25.72
CA ALA A 131 6.59 -5.79 24.41
C ALA A 131 7.88 -6.26 23.74
N LEU A 132 8.94 -5.44 23.77
CA LEU A 132 10.27 -5.79 23.25
C LEU A 132 10.89 -6.97 24.01
N LYS A 133 10.84 -6.98 25.35
CA LYS A 133 11.40 -8.08 26.16
C LYS A 133 10.72 -9.42 25.85
N ALA A 134 9.40 -9.44 25.68
CA ALA A 134 8.66 -10.66 25.31
C ALA A 134 9.05 -11.15 23.90
N ARG A 135 9.21 -10.23 22.96
CA ARG A 135 9.64 -10.47 21.59
C ARG A 135 11.04 -11.07 21.54
N TRP A 136 12.02 -10.42 22.18
CA TRP A 136 13.41 -10.88 22.19
C TRP A 136 13.57 -12.25 22.86
N ARG A 137 12.80 -12.52 23.91
CA ARG A 137 12.72 -13.86 24.51
C ARG A 137 12.22 -14.90 23.51
N TYR A 138 11.22 -14.56 22.71
CA TYR A 138 10.72 -15.48 21.68
C TYR A 138 11.76 -15.73 20.60
N TRP A 139 12.35 -14.70 20.01
CA TRP A 139 13.29 -14.79 18.90
C TRP A 139 14.68 -15.29 19.33
N GLY A 140 15.14 -14.97 20.51
CA GLY A 140 16.44 -15.33 21.05
C GLY A 140 17.59 -14.41 20.65
N PHE A 141 17.24 -13.21 20.14
CA PHE A 141 18.14 -12.07 19.91
C PHE A 141 17.41 -10.78 20.32
N ASP A 142 18.09 -9.67 20.35
CA ASP A 142 17.51 -8.36 20.64
C ASP A 142 17.86 -7.31 19.59
N ALA A 143 17.53 -6.04 19.86
CA ALA A 143 17.76 -4.94 18.93
C ALA A 143 19.25 -4.71 18.58
N THR A 144 20.18 -5.18 19.41
CA THR A 144 21.61 -5.03 19.16
C THR A 144 22.14 -6.00 18.10
N ALA A 145 21.35 -7.03 17.78
CA ALA A 145 21.76 -8.13 16.90
C ALA A 145 20.64 -8.61 15.96
N LEU A 146 20.00 -7.67 15.23
CA LEU A 146 18.94 -8.00 14.28
C LEU A 146 19.50 -8.84 13.10
N PRO A 147 18.90 -9.99 12.79
CA PRO A 147 19.36 -10.84 11.71
C PRO A 147 19.02 -10.23 10.34
N ARG A 148 19.86 -10.51 9.34
CA ARG A 148 19.57 -10.23 7.94
C ARG A 148 19.35 -11.56 7.23
N ASN A 149 18.10 -11.99 7.15
CA ASN A 149 17.66 -13.24 6.54
C ASN A 149 16.87 -12.96 5.26
N GLY A 150 17.01 -13.79 4.23
CA GLY A 150 16.23 -13.64 3.01
C GLY A 150 16.19 -14.89 2.15
N ARG A 151 15.11 -15.00 1.35
CA ARG A 151 14.90 -16.03 0.33
C ARG A 151 15.20 -15.43 -1.03
N VAL A 152 16.03 -16.08 -1.81
CA VAL A 152 16.52 -15.61 -3.10
C VAL A 152 16.02 -16.49 -4.22
N TRP A 153 15.47 -15.90 -5.26
CA TRP A 153 15.19 -16.53 -6.55
C TRP A 153 15.96 -15.77 -7.63
N HIS A 154 16.61 -16.48 -8.51
CA HIS A 154 17.43 -15.85 -9.54
C HIS A 154 17.41 -16.66 -10.84
N PRO A 155 17.71 -16.06 -12.00
CA PRO A 155 17.92 -16.80 -13.23
C PRO A 155 19.05 -17.80 -13.08
N ASP A 156 18.84 -19.02 -13.58
CA ASP A 156 19.87 -20.07 -13.62
C ASP A 156 20.69 -19.99 -14.94
N THR A 157 21.16 -18.80 -15.25
CA THR A 157 21.94 -18.51 -16.46
C THR A 157 22.97 -17.42 -16.18
N ALA A 158 24.02 -17.34 -16.99
CA ALA A 158 24.96 -16.22 -16.94
C ALA A 158 24.28 -14.92 -17.31
N GLY A 159 24.79 -13.80 -16.79
CA GLY A 159 24.27 -12.45 -17.05
C GLY A 159 24.28 -11.57 -15.81
N SER A 160 24.07 -10.28 -16.01
CA SER A 160 23.89 -9.29 -14.95
C SER A 160 22.41 -8.94 -14.83
N PHE A 161 21.84 -9.09 -13.64
CA PHE A 161 20.40 -8.99 -13.39
C PHE A 161 20.07 -7.93 -12.33
N PRO A 162 19.06 -7.10 -12.58
CA PRO A 162 18.56 -6.15 -11.58
C PRO A 162 18.12 -6.86 -10.29
N LEU A 163 18.31 -6.17 -9.17
CA LEU A 163 17.94 -6.66 -7.84
C LEU A 163 16.58 -6.13 -7.40
N VAL A 164 15.71 -7.01 -6.92
CA VAL A 164 14.40 -6.65 -6.37
C VAL A 164 14.29 -7.18 -4.94
N LEU A 165 14.20 -6.30 -3.94
CA LEU A 165 13.89 -6.69 -2.57
C LEU A 165 12.38 -6.61 -2.33
N ILE A 166 11.80 -7.64 -1.72
CA ILE A 166 10.38 -7.73 -1.37
C ILE A 166 10.27 -7.78 0.15
N VAL A 167 9.53 -6.86 0.74
CA VAL A 167 9.30 -6.78 2.18
C VAL A 167 7.82 -6.91 2.51
N HIS A 168 7.52 -7.74 3.50
CA HIS A 168 6.18 -7.92 4.03
C HIS A 168 5.78 -6.81 5.00
N GLY A 169 4.48 -6.73 5.30
CA GLY A 169 3.95 -5.85 6.33
C GLY A 169 3.84 -6.53 7.70
N ASN A 170 3.00 -5.93 8.54
CA ASN A 170 2.72 -6.47 9.87
C ASN A 170 1.75 -7.65 9.81
N HIS A 171 2.07 -8.68 10.53
CA HIS A 171 1.23 -9.86 10.73
C HIS A 171 1.55 -10.48 12.10
N ASN A 172 0.99 -11.63 12.43
CA ASN A 172 1.42 -12.37 13.61
C ASN A 172 2.90 -12.77 13.45
N MET A 173 3.75 -12.39 14.41
CA MET A 173 5.20 -12.67 14.32
C MET A 173 5.55 -14.16 14.32
N LYS A 174 4.59 -15.05 14.65
CA LYS A 174 4.75 -16.50 14.65
C LYS A 174 4.29 -17.16 13.34
N GLU A 175 3.64 -16.41 12.46
CA GLU A 175 3.21 -16.81 11.13
C GLU A 175 4.08 -16.08 10.11
N PHE A 176 5.09 -16.78 9.61
CA PHE A 176 6.17 -16.17 8.84
C PHE A 176 5.69 -15.69 7.47
N SER A 177 5.82 -14.41 7.20
CA SER A 177 5.27 -13.74 6.03
C SER A 177 6.18 -13.84 4.78
N ASP A 178 7.50 -13.94 4.97
CA ASP A 178 8.46 -13.96 3.85
C ASP A 178 8.26 -15.09 2.83
N PRO A 179 7.80 -16.31 3.18
CA PRO A 179 7.52 -17.35 2.19
C PRO A 179 6.37 -17.01 1.25
N GLY A 180 5.44 -16.16 1.71
CA GLY A 180 4.24 -15.84 0.98
C GLY A 180 4.44 -15.07 -0.33
N TYR A 181 5.67 -14.65 -0.63
CA TYR A 181 6.04 -13.98 -1.88
C TYR A 181 6.81 -14.88 -2.86
N GLU A 182 6.89 -16.17 -2.63
CA GLU A 182 7.55 -17.11 -3.54
C GLU A 182 6.98 -17.02 -4.96
N TRP A 183 5.66 -16.86 -5.09
CA TRP A 183 4.98 -16.75 -6.39
C TRP A 183 5.52 -15.62 -7.27
N ILE A 184 5.75 -14.44 -6.69
CA ILE A 184 6.28 -13.29 -7.43
C ILE A 184 7.81 -13.35 -7.50
N GLY A 185 8.49 -13.87 -6.48
CA GLY A 185 9.93 -14.07 -6.48
C GLY A 185 10.38 -14.97 -7.63
N ARG A 186 9.75 -16.14 -7.78
CA ARG A 186 10.01 -17.06 -8.90
C ARG A 186 9.63 -16.44 -10.25
N HIS A 187 8.50 -15.74 -10.29
CA HIS A 187 8.02 -15.12 -11.52
C HIS A 187 9.01 -14.05 -12.00
N LEU A 188 9.42 -13.12 -11.14
CA LEU A 188 10.42 -12.10 -11.48
C LEU A 188 11.77 -12.72 -11.87
N ALA A 189 12.20 -13.78 -11.19
CA ALA A 189 13.44 -14.46 -11.55
C ALA A 189 13.35 -15.10 -12.94
N SER A 190 12.19 -15.65 -13.33
CA SER A 190 12.00 -16.16 -14.70
C SER A 190 12.08 -15.03 -15.76
N HIS A 191 11.81 -13.80 -15.36
CA HIS A 191 11.92 -12.61 -16.20
C HIS A 191 13.29 -11.91 -16.14
N GLY A 192 14.29 -12.51 -15.49
CA GLY A 192 15.65 -11.96 -15.48
C GLY A 192 15.88 -10.93 -14.38
N TYR A 193 15.30 -11.14 -13.19
CA TYR A 193 15.59 -10.37 -11.98
C TYR A 193 16.17 -11.30 -10.91
N ILE A 194 16.98 -10.76 -10.01
CA ILE A 194 17.30 -11.40 -8.73
C ILE A 194 16.26 -10.87 -7.74
N ALA A 195 15.32 -11.72 -7.33
CA ALA A 195 14.27 -11.38 -6.40
C ALA A 195 14.56 -11.92 -5.01
N VAL A 196 14.37 -11.11 -3.99
CA VAL A 196 14.71 -11.44 -2.61
C VAL A 196 13.53 -11.11 -1.71
N SER A 197 12.93 -12.08 -1.05
CA SER A 197 11.99 -11.83 0.04
C SER A 197 12.75 -11.77 1.36
N VAL A 198 12.77 -10.58 1.98
CA VAL A 198 13.47 -10.34 3.24
C VAL A 198 12.61 -10.75 4.43
N ASP A 199 13.25 -11.23 5.49
CA ASP A 199 12.60 -11.62 6.73
C ASP A 199 12.68 -10.50 7.76
N GLU A 200 11.55 -9.83 7.96
CA GLU A 200 11.36 -8.84 9.02
C GLU A 200 10.26 -9.27 10.02
N ASN A 201 9.98 -10.58 10.12
CA ASN A 201 8.93 -11.09 11.00
C ASN A 201 9.17 -10.76 12.48
N PHE A 202 10.42 -10.52 12.86
CA PHE A 202 10.76 -10.05 14.20
C PHE A 202 10.26 -8.61 14.50
N LEU A 203 9.86 -7.85 13.47
CA LEU A 203 9.18 -6.57 13.60
C LEU A 203 7.65 -6.69 13.53
N ASN A 204 7.08 -7.88 13.31
CA ASN A 204 5.63 -8.13 13.27
C ASN A 204 4.99 -8.18 14.66
N GLY A 205 3.66 -8.11 14.71
CA GLY A 205 2.85 -8.24 15.92
C GLY A 205 2.47 -6.91 16.56
N ALA A 206 2.39 -6.85 17.88
CA ALA A 206 1.80 -5.74 18.60
C ALA A 206 2.72 -4.52 18.81
N ILE A 207 3.81 -4.39 18.07
CA ILE A 207 4.61 -3.17 18.08
C ILE A 207 4.09 -2.17 17.06
N ARG A 208 4.36 -0.88 17.30
CA ARG A 208 3.97 0.25 16.44
C ARG A 208 5.18 1.17 16.28
N SER A 209 5.15 2.02 15.27
CA SER A 209 6.22 2.99 14.99
C SER A 209 7.56 2.31 14.70
N GLU A 210 7.53 1.21 13.92
CA GLU A 210 8.71 0.47 13.49
C GLU A 210 9.00 0.63 11.99
N ASN A 211 8.29 1.50 11.27
CA ASN A 211 8.43 1.60 9.81
C ASN A 211 9.75 2.25 9.37
N ASP A 212 10.35 3.09 10.21
CA ASP A 212 11.73 3.55 10.04
C ASP A 212 12.74 2.40 10.17
N ALA A 213 12.57 1.52 11.17
CA ALA A 213 13.37 0.31 11.33
C ALA A 213 13.24 -0.62 10.12
N ARG A 214 12.01 -0.82 9.60
CA ARG A 214 11.77 -1.63 8.39
C ARG A 214 12.49 -1.04 7.16
N GLY A 215 12.33 0.26 6.94
CA GLY A 215 13.00 0.95 5.84
C GLY A 215 14.53 0.90 5.97
N TRP A 216 15.06 1.09 7.17
CA TRP A 216 16.48 0.97 7.45
C TRP A 216 17.00 -0.47 7.25
N MET A 217 16.24 -1.50 7.67
CA MET A 217 16.61 -2.90 7.44
C MET A 217 16.72 -3.23 5.95
N LEU A 218 15.83 -2.73 5.10
CA LEU A 218 15.97 -2.87 3.65
C LEU A 218 17.29 -2.32 3.13
N LEU A 219 17.72 -1.15 3.62
CA LEU A 219 19.02 -0.57 3.25
C LEU A 219 20.19 -1.39 3.78
N GLN A 220 20.06 -2.03 4.95
CA GLN A 220 21.04 -2.98 5.46
C GLN A 220 21.14 -4.26 4.59
N HIS A 221 20.03 -4.72 4.03
CA HIS A 221 20.07 -5.78 3.02
C HIS A 221 20.75 -5.31 1.73
N LEU A 222 20.45 -4.11 1.23
CA LEU A 222 21.13 -3.56 0.06
C LEU A 222 22.65 -3.38 0.29
N ALA A 223 23.07 -2.96 1.48
CA ALA A 223 24.48 -2.87 1.82
C ALA A 223 25.16 -4.25 1.76
N LEU A 224 24.48 -5.29 2.24
CA LEU A 224 24.96 -6.67 2.16
C LEU A 224 25.09 -7.14 0.71
N TRP A 225 24.06 -6.90 -0.12
CA TRP A 225 24.04 -7.26 -1.53
C TRP A 225 25.11 -6.51 -2.35
N ARG A 226 25.37 -5.24 -2.03
CA ARG A 226 26.45 -4.45 -2.65
C ARG A 226 27.82 -5.03 -2.32
N ALA A 227 28.04 -5.42 -1.07
CA ALA A 227 29.29 -6.07 -0.65
C ALA A 227 29.46 -7.44 -1.34
N TRP A 228 28.42 -8.24 -1.40
CA TRP A 228 28.47 -9.55 -2.07
C TRP A 228 28.66 -9.46 -3.58
N ALA A 229 28.09 -8.44 -4.25
CA ALA A 229 28.29 -8.27 -5.68
C ALA A 229 29.78 -8.07 -6.04
N ALA A 230 30.58 -7.55 -5.11
CA ALA A 230 32.01 -7.35 -5.26
C ALA A 230 32.86 -8.52 -4.73
N ASP A 231 32.26 -9.51 -4.04
CA ASP A 231 32.97 -10.64 -3.45
C ASP A 231 33.00 -11.83 -4.44
N PRO A 232 34.19 -12.23 -4.95
CA PRO A 232 34.29 -13.36 -5.89
C PRO A 232 33.81 -14.70 -5.30
N ALA A 233 33.76 -14.86 -3.99
CA ALA A 233 33.29 -16.06 -3.32
C ALA A 233 31.75 -16.15 -3.24
N PHE A 234 31.05 -15.08 -3.57
CA PHE A 234 29.59 -15.07 -3.54
C PHE A 234 29.00 -15.85 -4.74
N PRO A 235 27.97 -16.68 -4.54
CA PRO A 235 27.40 -17.51 -5.63
C PRO A 235 26.89 -16.73 -6.84
N LEU A 236 26.54 -15.44 -6.67
CA LEU A 236 26.10 -14.55 -7.73
C LEU A 236 27.09 -13.39 -7.99
N ALA A 237 28.37 -13.57 -7.66
CA ALA A 237 29.41 -12.57 -7.96
C ALA A 237 29.39 -12.19 -9.44
N GLY A 238 29.45 -10.88 -9.73
CA GLY A 238 29.39 -10.34 -11.10
C GLY A 238 28.01 -10.45 -11.78
N ARG A 239 27.02 -11.03 -11.12
CA ARG A 239 25.67 -11.22 -11.67
C ARG A 239 24.62 -10.24 -11.12
N VAL A 240 24.96 -9.49 -10.09
CA VAL A 240 24.07 -8.53 -9.45
C VAL A 240 24.26 -7.14 -10.03
N ASP A 241 23.25 -6.61 -10.66
CA ASP A 241 23.25 -5.20 -11.11
C ASP A 241 22.82 -4.28 -9.96
N THR A 242 23.79 -3.74 -9.25
CA THR A 242 23.56 -2.84 -8.13
C THR A 242 23.18 -1.41 -8.53
N ALA A 243 23.24 -1.06 -9.83
CA ALA A 243 22.78 0.22 -10.35
C ALA A 243 21.28 0.22 -10.70
N ARG A 244 20.66 -0.97 -10.78
CA ARG A 244 19.25 -1.16 -11.12
C ARG A 244 18.54 -1.96 -10.05
N ILE A 245 18.05 -1.25 -9.04
CA ILE A 245 17.40 -1.84 -7.86
C ILE A 245 15.93 -1.42 -7.83
N ALA A 246 15.05 -2.36 -7.48
CA ALA A 246 13.68 -2.06 -7.11
C ALA A 246 13.36 -2.56 -5.69
N LEU A 247 12.44 -1.87 -5.03
CA LEU A 247 11.87 -2.29 -3.75
C LEU A 247 10.38 -2.56 -3.93
N MET A 248 9.92 -3.71 -3.44
CA MET A 248 8.50 -4.06 -3.38
C MET A 248 8.09 -4.20 -1.91
N GLY A 249 6.98 -3.59 -1.53
CA GLY A 249 6.51 -3.62 -0.16
C GLY A 249 5.01 -3.80 -0.04
N HIS A 250 4.57 -4.64 0.91
CA HIS A 250 3.17 -4.92 1.16
C HIS A 250 2.75 -4.38 2.53
N SER A 251 1.59 -3.69 2.60
CA SER A 251 1.06 -3.16 3.86
C SER A 251 2.06 -2.16 4.51
N ARG A 252 2.51 -2.38 5.74
CA ARG A 252 3.58 -1.60 6.37
C ARG A 252 4.90 -1.66 5.58
N GLY A 253 5.16 -2.77 4.89
CA GLY A 253 6.28 -2.86 3.97
C GLY A 253 6.17 -1.88 2.80
N GLY A 254 4.95 -1.55 2.37
CA GLY A 254 4.70 -0.55 1.33
C GLY A 254 5.09 0.88 1.75
N GLU A 255 4.91 1.25 3.01
CA GLU A 255 5.48 2.48 3.56
C GLU A 255 6.99 2.34 3.78
N ALA A 256 7.46 1.20 4.26
CA ALA A 256 8.88 0.97 4.51
C ALA A 256 9.75 1.17 3.27
N ILE A 257 9.28 0.81 2.06
CA ILE A 257 10.04 1.07 0.83
C ILE A 257 10.14 2.56 0.50
N THR A 258 9.14 3.37 0.85
CA THR A 258 9.20 4.83 0.68
C THR A 258 10.15 5.46 1.69
N VAL A 259 10.13 4.98 2.94
CA VAL A 259 11.10 5.36 3.98
C VAL A 259 12.53 5.00 3.55
N ALA A 260 12.74 3.77 3.05
CA ALA A 260 14.05 3.34 2.55
C ALA A 260 14.53 4.22 1.39
N ALA A 261 13.67 4.56 0.44
CA ALA A 261 14.02 5.45 -0.68
C ALA A 261 14.38 6.86 -0.21
N ALA A 262 13.68 7.38 0.80
CA ALA A 262 14.02 8.66 1.42
C ALA A 262 15.36 8.59 2.17
N PHE A 263 15.55 7.62 3.05
CA PHE A 263 16.80 7.42 3.81
C PHE A 263 18.01 7.19 2.90
N ASN A 264 17.81 6.54 1.76
CA ASN A 264 18.86 6.31 0.77
C ASN A 264 19.50 7.61 0.24
N ARG A 265 18.82 8.74 0.39
CA ARG A 265 19.26 10.07 -0.09
C ARG A 265 19.69 11.00 1.03
N LEU A 266 19.51 10.61 2.28
CA LEU A 266 19.84 11.41 3.45
C LEU A 266 21.25 11.08 3.94
N SER A 267 21.91 12.09 4.51
CA SER A 267 23.21 11.94 5.18
C SER A 267 23.09 11.54 6.66
N HIS A 268 21.89 11.69 7.24
CA HIS A 268 21.64 11.41 8.66
C HIS A 268 20.20 10.95 8.86
N TRP A 269 19.96 10.19 9.95
CA TRP A 269 18.62 9.82 10.36
C TRP A 269 17.82 11.05 10.83
N PRO A 270 16.59 11.29 10.34
CA PRO A 270 15.82 12.50 10.67
C PRO A 270 15.48 12.67 12.16
N ASP A 271 15.28 11.57 12.89
CA ASP A 271 14.92 11.62 14.32
C ASP A 271 16.14 11.73 15.25
N ASP A 272 17.35 11.47 14.74
CA ASP A 272 18.60 11.65 15.48
C ASP A 272 19.79 11.86 14.53
N ALA A 273 20.11 13.10 14.24
CA ALA A 273 21.18 13.45 13.31
C ALA A 273 22.61 13.01 13.76
N ARG A 274 22.76 12.44 14.96
CA ARG A 274 24.00 11.78 15.39
C ARG A 274 24.23 10.44 14.71
N ILE A 275 23.20 9.91 14.00
CA ILE A 275 23.27 8.65 13.26
C ILE A 275 23.48 8.97 11.78
N PRO A 276 24.72 8.79 11.26
CA PRO A 276 24.99 9.06 9.86
C PRO A 276 24.46 7.96 8.97
N PHE A 277 24.05 8.35 7.76
CA PHE A 277 23.70 7.46 6.67
C PHE A 277 24.71 7.60 5.52
N ALA A 278 25.11 6.48 4.93
CA ALA A 278 26.02 6.41 3.80
C ALA A 278 25.54 5.36 2.78
N PHE A 279 24.26 5.46 2.38
CA PHE A 279 23.64 4.45 1.54
C PHE A 279 23.89 4.69 0.04
N GLY A 280 23.15 5.55 -0.62
CA GLY A 280 23.36 5.93 -2.03
C GLY A 280 23.22 4.77 -3.03
N PHE A 281 22.22 3.89 -2.83
CA PHE A 281 21.94 2.76 -3.72
C PHE A 281 21.19 3.20 -4.98
N GLY A 282 21.38 2.49 -6.10
CA GLY A 282 20.72 2.72 -7.37
C GLY A 282 19.24 2.30 -7.40
N ILE A 283 18.43 2.75 -6.45
CA ILE A 283 16.99 2.47 -6.39
C ILE A 283 16.30 3.22 -7.53
N ARG A 284 15.66 2.50 -8.45
CA ARG A 284 14.97 3.02 -9.63
C ARG A 284 13.45 3.00 -9.50
N ALA A 285 12.90 2.00 -8.79
CA ALA A 285 11.47 1.79 -8.73
C ALA A 285 11.01 1.30 -7.35
N LEU A 286 9.82 1.72 -6.98
CA LEU A 286 9.09 1.27 -5.80
C LEU A 286 7.75 0.68 -6.23
N VAL A 287 7.41 -0.51 -5.72
CA VAL A 287 6.13 -1.17 -5.94
C VAL A 287 5.45 -1.36 -4.59
N ALA A 288 4.41 -0.59 -4.33
CA ALA A 288 3.65 -0.62 -3.07
C ALA A 288 2.35 -1.42 -3.25
N ILE A 289 2.18 -2.47 -2.45
CA ILE A 289 1.03 -3.36 -2.48
C ILE A 289 0.18 -3.09 -1.25
N ALA A 290 -1.04 -2.58 -1.43
CA ALA A 290 -1.97 -2.26 -0.35
C ALA A 290 -1.29 -1.54 0.83
N PRO A 291 -0.49 -0.48 0.59
CA PRO A 291 0.39 0.10 1.59
C PRO A 291 -0.39 0.90 2.63
N VAL A 292 0.13 0.95 3.85
CA VAL A 292 -0.16 2.03 4.79
C VAL A 292 0.67 3.26 4.43
N ASP A 293 0.34 4.42 5.00
CA ASP A 293 1.10 5.66 4.86
C ASP A 293 0.87 6.55 6.08
N GLY A 294 1.94 7.13 6.61
CA GLY A 294 1.89 8.02 7.76
C GLY A 294 2.09 7.36 9.12
N GLN A 295 2.63 6.15 9.17
CA GLN A 295 3.09 5.53 10.41
C GLN A 295 4.51 6.00 10.81
N TYR A 296 5.27 6.53 9.86
CA TYR A 296 6.53 7.24 10.09
C TYR A 296 6.45 8.67 9.55
N GLN A 297 6.53 9.65 10.44
CA GLN A 297 6.40 11.08 10.12
C GLN A 297 7.44 11.88 10.92
N PRO A 298 8.70 11.89 10.50
CA PRO A 298 9.71 12.69 11.16
C PRO A 298 9.37 14.19 11.04
N ALA A 299 9.44 14.92 12.16
CA ALA A 299 9.06 16.33 12.22
C ALA A 299 7.64 16.61 11.66
N ASP A 300 6.69 15.69 11.91
CA ASP A 300 5.29 15.73 11.44
C ASP A 300 5.14 15.82 9.91
N ARG A 301 6.11 15.29 9.16
CA ARG A 301 6.11 15.30 7.69
C ARG A 301 6.19 13.89 7.12
N LEU A 302 5.42 13.64 6.09
CA LEU A 302 5.52 12.38 5.35
C LEU A 302 6.82 12.33 4.54
N PRO A 303 7.51 11.16 4.49
CA PRO A 303 8.71 11.01 3.67
C PRO A 303 8.42 11.31 2.19
N PRO A 304 9.25 12.13 1.52
CA PRO A 304 9.08 12.43 0.10
C PRO A 304 9.47 11.23 -0.76
N VAL A 305 8.78 11.04 -1.89
CA VAL A 305 9.15 10.09 -2.94
C VAL A 305 9.61 10.88 -4.17
N ARG A 306 10.93 10.86 -4.42
CA ARG A 306 11.56 11.68 -5.49
C ARG A 306 12.65 10.90 -6.20
N GLY A 307 12.80 11.12 -7.51
CA GLY A 307 13.87 10.52 -8.34
C GLY A 307 13.81 9.01 -8.41
N VAL A 308 12.62 8.44 -8.21
CA VAL A 308 12.32 7.00 -8.37
C VAL A 308 10.93 6.86 -8.97
N SER A 309 10.72 5.84 -9.77
CA SER A 309 9.38 5.49 -10.25
C SER A 309 8.56 4.85 -9.12
N TYR A 310 7.25 5.13 -9.08
CA TYR A 310 6.36 4.63 -8.02
C TYR A 310 5.11 3.96 -8.59
N PHE A 311 4.85 2.73 -8.19
CA PHE A 311 3.61 2.04 -8.51
C PHE A 311 2.89 1.59 -7.25
N VAL A 312 1.58 1.85 -7.17
CA VAL A 312 0.74 1.40 -6.06
C VAL A 312 -0.46 0.60 -6.56
N MET A 313 -0.75 -0.49 -5.86
CA MET A 313 -1.93 -1.32 -6.12
C MET A 313 -2.77 -1.46 -4.87
N HIS A 314 -4.08 -1.22 -5.00
CA HIS A 314 -5.07 -1.37 -3.92
C HIS A 314 -6.20 -2.31 -4.33
N GLY A 315 -6.77 -3.00 -3.34
CA GLY A 315 -7.99 -3.79 -3.48
C GLY A 315 -9.22 -3.08 -2.93
N SER A 316 -10.37 -3.23 -3.60
CA SER A 316 -11.64 -2.66 -3.11
C SER A 316 -12.17 -3.35 -1.86
N HIS A 317 -11.78 -4.59 -1.63
CA HIS A 317 -12.21 -5.42 -0.51
C HIS A 317 -11.09 -5.55 0.54
N ASP A 318 -10.11 -4.65 0.51
CA ASP A 318 -9.11 -4.53 1.55
C ASP A 318 -9.77 -4.02 2.83
N ALA A 319 -9.87 -4.90 3.82
CA ALA A 319 -10.49 -4.60 5.10
C ALA A 319 -9.46 -4.30 6.21
N ASP A 320 -8.18 -4.44 5.92
CA ASP A 320 -7.09 -4.03 6.82
C ASP A 320 -6.65 -2.59 6.52
N VAL A 321 -6.36 -2.25 5.27
CA VAL A 321 -6.00 -0.88 4.83
C VAL A 321 -7.11 -0.31 3.96
N SER A 322 -8.22 0.07 4.60
CA SER A 322 -9.48 0.44 3.94
C SER A 322 -9.53 1.86 3.37
N SER A 323 -8.52 2.71 3.60
CA SER A 323 -8.55 4.14 3.31
C SER A 323 -7.68 4.57 2.13
N PHE A 324 -7.23 3.66 1.27
CA PHE A 324 -6.35 3.96 0.12
C PHE A 324 -5.11 4.79 0.47
N ASN A 325 -4.47 4.49 1.58
CA ASN A 325 -3.35 5.28 2.08
C ASN A 325 -2.22 5.45 1.04
N GLY A 326 -1.98 4.45 0.20
CA GLY A 326 -0.99 4.54 -0.87
C GLY A 326 -1.29 5.59 -1.94
N GLN A 327 -2.54 6.05 -2.04
CA GLN A 327 -2.89 7.17 -2.91
C GLN A 327 -2.26 8.48 -2.43
N ARG A 328 -2.12 8.69 -1.12
CA ARG A 328 -1.38 9.84 -0.56
C ARG A 328 0.08 9.82 -1.03
N THR A 329 0.71 8.66 -0.99
CA THR A 329 2.07 8.50 -1.51
C THR A 329 2.13 8.77 -3.01
N TYR A 330 1.17 8.25 -3.79
CA TYR A 330 1.08 8.52 -5.23
C TYR A 330 1.00 10.03 -5.54
N LEU A 331 0.15 10.75 -4.81
CA LEU A 331 -0.06 12.18 -5.03
C LEU A 331 1.21 12.99 -4.72
N ARG A 332 1.94 12.70 -3.64
CA ARG A 332 3.19 13.40 -3.29
C ARG A 332 4.44 12.87 -3.99
N ALA A 333 4.35 11.74 -4.72
CA ALA A 333 5.47 11.25 -5.52
C ALA A 333 5.71 12.20 -6.71
N THR A 334 6.96 12.68 -6.84
CA THR A 334 7.34 13.58 -7.94
C THR A 334 8.08 12.81 -9.03
N VAL A 335 7.65 12.99 -10.28
CA VAL A 335 8.18 12.36 -11.50
C VAL A 335 8.71 13.40 -12.47
N SER A 336 9.48 14.37 -11.96
CA SER A 336 10.07 15.44 -12.77
C SER A 336 11.27 14.99 -13.61
N ASP A 337 11.87 13.85 -13.29
CA ASP A 337 13.03 13.35 -14.02
C ASP A 337 12.59 12.57 -15.27
N PRO A 338 13.22 12.76 -16.44
CA PRO A 338 12.92 11.98 -17.64
C PRO A 338 13.02 10.46 -17.37
N GLY A 339 12.01 9.71 -17.80
CA GLY A 339 11.95 8.25 -17.59
C GLY A 339 11.44 7.80 -16.23
N THR A 340 11.12 8.71 -15.31
CA THR A 340 10.38 8.36 -14.10
C THR A 340 8.87 8.31 -14.37
N VAL A 341 8.20 7.34 -13.75
CA VAL A 341 6.77 7.08 -13.91
C VAL A 341 6.14 6.87 -12.55
N LYS A 342 4.97 7.46 -12.32
CA LYS A 342 4.10 7.04 -11.22
C LYS A 342 2.79 6.49 -11.77
N ALA A 343 2.34 5.37 -11.22
CA ALA A 343 1.09 4.75 -11.62
C ALA A 343 0.36 4.17 -10.40
N SER A 344 -0.96 4.11 -10.48
CA SER A 344 -1.79 3.42 -9.50
C SER A 344 -2.78 2.50 -10.19
N LEU A 345 -3.09 1.39 -9.55
CA LEU A 345 -4.14 0.47 -9.98
C LEU A 345 -5.02 0.08 -8.80
N TYR A 346 -6.31 0.33 -8.96
CA TYR A 346 -7.34 -0.14 -8.06
C TYR A 346 -8.02 -1.36 -8.66
N VAL A 347 -8.12 -2.43 -7.88
CA VAL A 347 -8.62 -3.74 -8.33
C VAL A 347 -9.90 -4.07 -7.57
N TYR A 348 -11.03 -4.08 -8.24
CA TYR A 348 -12.29 -4.47 -7.62
C TYR A 348 -12.26 -5.94 -7.21
N ARG A 349 -12.81 -6.25 -6.03
CA ARG A 349 -12.85 -7.58 -5.41
C ARG A 349 -11.49 -8.15 -4.96
N ALA A 350 -10.40 -7.40 -5.05
CA ALA A 350 -9.15 -7.78 -4.40
C ALA A 350 -9.17 -7.40 -2.91
N ASN A 351 -8.58 -8.24 -2.06
CA ASN A 351 -8.44 -8.01 -0.62
C ASN A 351 -6.99 -7.73 -0.22
N HIS A 352 -6.74 -7.48 1.08
CA HIS A 352 -5.40 -7.23 1.60
C HIS A 352 -4.50 -8.46 1.51
N GLY A 353 -4.95 -9.57 2.05
CA GLY A 353 -4.10 -10.72 2.36
C GLY A 353 -3.64 -11.54 1.17
N GLN A 354 -4.45 -11.70 0.10
CA GLN A 354 -4.19 -12.66 -0.98
C GLN A 354 -2.97 -12.34 -1.86
N TRP A 355 -2.36 -11.16 -1.71
CA TRP A 355 -1.04 -10.84 -2.28
C TRP A 355 0.09 -11.63 -1.63
N ASN A 356 -0.14 -12.14 -0.43
CA ASN A 356 0.76 -13.03 0.32
C ASN A 356 0.07 -14.37 0.53
N THR A 357 0.66 -15.46 0.06
CA THR A 357 0.03 -16.79 0.12
C THR A 357 -0.12 -17.35 1.54
N VAL A 358 0.60 -16.78 2.52
CA VAL A 358 0.48 -17.15 3.95
C VAL A 358 -0.69 -16.42 4.61
N TRP A 359 -0.94 -15.14 4.24
CA TRP A 359 -2.00 -14.34 4.88
C TRP A 359 -3.41 -14.74 4.41
N GLY A 360 -3.55 -15.11 3.13
CA GLY A 360 -4.79 -15.64 2.59
C GLY A 360 -5.90 -14.60 2.43
N ASP A 361 -7.14 -15.08 2.59
CA ASP A 361 -8.37 -14.34 2.26
C ASP A 361 -9.09 -13.71 3.46
N ASN A 362 -8.45 -13.66 4.64
CA ASN A 362 -9.08 -13.27 5.89
C ASN A 362 -8.47 -11.99 6.47
N ASP A 363 -8.91 -10.84 5.98
CA ASP A 363 -8.44 -9.53 6.45
C ASP A 363 -9.10 -9.09 7.77
N VAL A 364 -10.27 -9.63 8.15
CA VAL A 364 -11.11 -9.11 9.24
C VAL A 364 -11.41 -10.12 10.35
N GLY A 365 -10.68 -11.23 10.41
CA GLY A 365 -10.91 -12.27 11.40
C GLY A 365 -12.10 -13.20 11.09
N PRO A 366 -12.48 -14.10 12.01
CA PRO A 366 -13.38 -15.22 11.69
C PRO A 366 -14.78 -14.85 11.19
N MET A 367 -15.37 -13.75 11.69
CA MET A 367 -16.71 -13.29 11.28
C MET A 367 -16.70 -12.69 9.87
N GLY A 368 -15.72 -11.86 9.53
CA GLY A 368 -15.57 -11.27 8.20
C GLY A 368 -15.30 -12.32 7.12
N ARG A 369 -14.57 -13.38 7.49
CA ARG A 369 -14.29 -14.53 6.63
C ARG A 369 -15.55 -15.18 6.06
N TRP A 370 -16.63 -15.24 6.84
CA TRP A 370 -17.87 -15.91 6.42
C TRP A 370 -18.71 -15.06 5.47
N LEU A 371 -18.71 -13.74 5.65
CA LEU A 371 -19.55 -12.81 4.88
C LEU A 371 -18.88 -12.31 3.59
N ALA A 372 -17.56 -12.18 3.56
CA ALA A 372 -16.84 -11.53 2.46
C ALA A 372 -16.29 -12.49 1.38
N LYS A 373 -16.09 -13.77 1.68
CA LYS A 373 -15.39 -14.72 0.78
C LYS A 373 -15.96 -14.87 -0.62
N ARG A 374 -17.29 -14.83 -0.77
CA ARG A 374 -17.94 -15.05 -2.08
C ARG A 374 -17.80 -13.88 -3.05
N SER A 375 -17.44 -12.73 -2.54
CA SER A 375 -17.26 -11.53 -3.35
C SER A 375 -15.82 -11.29 -3.79
N LEU A 376 -14.84 -12.01 -3.25
CA LEU A 376 -13.44 -11.83 -3.58
C LEU A 376 -13.07 -12.44 -4.94
N LEU A 377 -12.05 -11.89 -5.58
CA LEU A 377 -11.29 -12.63 -6.57
C LEU A 377 -10.65 -13.84 -5.88
N SER A 378 -10.44 -14.92 -6.62
CA SER A 378 -9.58 -15.98 -6.13
C SER A 378 -8.15 -15.45 -5.91
N GLY A 379 -7.40 -16.06 -5.00
CA GLY A 379 -6.02 -15.65 -4.76
C GLY A 379 -5.15 -15.72 -6.02
N GLU A 380 -5.44 -16.67 -6.91
CA GLU A 380 -4.70 -16.80 -8.17
C GLU A 380 -5.05 -15.69 -9.16
N GLU A 381 -6.33 -15.34 -9.31
CA GLU A 381 -6.75 -14.20 -10.12
C GLU A 381 -6.13 -12.89 -9.61
N GLN A 382 -6.16 -12.68 -8.28
CA GLN A 382 -5.55 -11.50 -7.68
C GLN A 382 -4.04 -11.45 -7.95
N ARG A 383 -3.32 -12.57 -7.77
CA ARG A 383 -1.89 -12.66 -8.08
C ARG A 383 -1.59 -12.56 -9.57
N GLN A 384 -2.51 -12.96 -10.47
CA GLN A 384 -2.36 -12.75 -11.91
C GLN A 384 -2.31 -11.25 -12.23
N VAL A 385 -3.18 -10.43 -11.64
CA VAL A 385 -3.08 -8.96 -11.77
C VAL A 385 -1.70 -8.47 -11.31
N GLY A 386 -1.21 -8.99 -10.18
CA GLY A 386 0.13 -8.68 -9.68
C GLY A 386 1.25 -9.06 -10.65
N ARG A 387 1.22 -10.27 -11.23
CA ARG A 387 2.22 -10.71 -12.22
C ARG A 387 2.27 -9.74 -13.42
N VAL A 388 1.12 -9.41 -13.96
CA VAL A 388 1.03 -8.51 -15.12
C VAL A 388 1.60 -7.13 -14.79
N PHE A 389 1.10 -6.47 -13.75
CA PHE A 389 1.45 -5.08 -13.50
C PHE A 389 2.79 -4.90 -12.80
N PHE A 390 3.18 -5.77 -11.85
CA PHE A 390 4.48 -5.63 -11.18
C PHE A 390 5.62 -5.91 -12.17
N THR A 391 5.50 -6.97 -12.98
CA THR A 391 6.53 -7.32 -13.95
C THR A 391 6.61 -6.29 -15.08
N GLY A 392 5.47 -5.84 -15.61
CA GLY A 392 5.41 -4.77 -16.60
C GLY A 392 6.00 -3.46 -16.09
N PHE A 393 5.72 -3.07 -14.84
CA PHE A 393 6.28 -1.87 -14.23
C PHE A 393 7.80 -1.94 -14.07
N LEU A 394 8.30 -3.08 -13.58
CA LEU A 394 9.75 -3.30 -13.46
C LEU A 394 10.45 -3.38 -14.84
N ALA A 395 9.78 -3.96 -15.84
CA ALA A 395 10.31 -3.96 -17.21
C ALA A 395 10.44 -2.52 -17.74
N LEU A 396 9.41 -1.70 -17.57
CA LEU A 396 9.42 -0.30 -17.98
C LEU A 396 10.48 0.52 -17.22
N THR A 397 10.49 0.47 -15.90
CA THR A 397 11.21 1.44 -15.06
C THR A 397 12.62 1.01 -14.65
N VAL A 398 12.88 -0.29 -14.58
CA VAL A 398 14.17 -0.84 -14.15
C VAL A 398 14.99 -1.32 -15.36
N ARG A 399 14.31 -1.88 -16.38
CA ARG A 399 14.98 -2.37 -17.59
C ARG A 399 14.89 -1.40 -18.76
N GLY A 400 14.06 -0.37 -18.68
CA GLY A 400 13.88 0.63 -19.72
C GLY A 400 13.08 0.15 -20.94
N ASP A 401 12.26 -0.90 -20.79
CA ASP A 401 11.43 -1.43 -21.87
C ASP A 401 10.16 -0.59 -22.06
N ALA A 402 10.27 0.44 -22.86
CA ALA A 402 9.20 1.40 -23.14
C ALA A 402 7.94 0.78 -23.76
N ARG A 403 8.03 -0.44 -24.31
CA ARG A 403 6.85 -1.14 -24.87
C ARG A 403 5.74 -1.36 -23.85
N TYR A 404 6.08 -1.40 -22.56
CA TYR A 404 5.11 -1.54 -21.48
C TYR A 404 4.48 -0.22 -21.01
N ALA A 405 4.92 0.95 -21.48
CA ALA A 405 4.36 2.23 -21.05
C ALA A 405 2.84 2.36 -21.31
N PRO A 406 2.28 1.89 -22.45
CA PRO A 406 0.85 2.03 -22.71
C PRO A 406 -0.06 1.37 -21.67
N MET A 407 0.36 0.26 -21.05
CA MET A 407 -0.48 -0.44 -20.05
C MET A 407 -0.69 0.35 -18.77
N PHE A 408 0.18 1.29 -18.45
CA PHE A 408 0.06 2.17 -17.29
C PHE A 408 -0.75 3.43 -17.61
N ARG A 409 -0.76 3.88 -18.87
CA ARG A 409 -1.63 4.95 -19.35
C ARG A 409 -3.07 4.49 -19.49
N ASP A 410 -3.26 3.27 -20.00
CA ASP A 410 -4.57 2.66 -20.16
C ASP A 410 -4.50 1.14 -19.92
N TYR A 411 -4.98 0.68 -18.75
CA TYR A 411 -4.99 -0.75 -18.40
C TYR A 411 -5.76 -1.62 -19.40
N ARG A 412 -6.66 -1.04 -20.22
CA ARG A 412 -7.47 -1.78 -21.20
C ARG A 412 -6.61 -2.33 -22.35
N THR A 413 -5.43 -1.77 -22.57
CA THR A 413 -4.45 -2.32 -23.55
C THR A 413 -4.01 -3.74 -23.20
N VAL A 414 -4.15 -4.15 -21.95
CA VAL A 414 -3.81 -5.49 -21.44
C VAL A 414 -5.02 -6.26 -20.90
N GLY A 415 -6.23 -5.83 -21.24
CA GLY A 415 -7.47 -6.42 -20.71
C GLY A 415 -7.58 -7.92 -20.88
N GLY A 416 -7.08 -8.47 -22.00
CA GLY A 416 -7.05 -9.91 -22.27
C GLY A 416 -6.11 -10.72 -21.37
N TRP A 417 -5.24 -10.08 -20.58
CA TRP A 417 -4.32 -10.73 -19.64
C TRP A 417 -4.84 -10.71 -18.19
N LEU A 418 -5.93 -9.99 -17.96
CA LEU A 418 -6.46 -9.68 -16.64
C LEU A 418 -7.73 -10.50 -16.33
N PRO A 419 -7.93 -10.88 -15.06
CA PRO A 419 -9.22 -11.41 -14.61
C PRO A 419 -10.38 -10.44 -14.87
N ARG A 420 -11.56 -11.00 -15.08
CA ARG A 420 -12.78 -10.20 -15.28
C ARG A 420 -13.24 -9.56 -13.98
N THR A 421 -12.88 -8.31 -13.80
CA THR A 421 -13.31 -7.45 -12.69
C THR A 421 -13.23 -5.99 -13.14
N GLN A 422 -13.53 -5.05 -12.26
CA GLN A 422 -13.35 -3.63 -12.54
C GLN A 422 -11.97 -3.16 -12.12
N TYR A 423 -11.43 -2.24 -12.89
CA TYR A 423 -10.15 -1.59 -12.62
C TYR A 423 -10.32 -0.07 -12.71
N ALA A 424 -9.55 0.66 -11.92
CA ALA A 424 -9.33 2.08 -12.11
C ALA A 424 -7.83 2.36 -12.02
N SER A 425 -7.31 3.16 -12.93
CA SER A 425 -5.87 3.46 -12.99
C SER A 425 -5.62 4.95 -13.05
N GLN A 426 -4.44 5.34 -12.59
CA GLN A 426 -3.88 6.67 -12.77
C GLN A 426 -2.43 6.52 -13.22
N HIS A 427 -1.97 7.47 -14.01
CA HIS A 427 -0.61 7.52 -14.53
C HIS A 427 -0.14 8.96 -14.58
N ALA A 428 1.15 9.16 -14.34
CA ALA A 428 1.89 10.37 -14.65
C ALA A 428 3.35 10.02 -14.93
N ASP A 429 4.00 10.76 -15.81
CA ASP A 429 5.42 10.61 -16.13
C ASP A 429 6.14 11.96 -16.21
N GLY A 430 7.45 11.94 -16.34
CA GLY A 430 8.28 13.14 -16.37
C GLY A 430 8.03 14.07 -17.56
N GLY A 431 7.23 13.66 -18.54
CA GLY A 431 6.78 14.48 -19.67
C GLY A 431 5.44 15.17 -19.44
N GLU A 432 4.72 14.82 -18.35
CA GLU A 432 3.43 15.44 -18.05
C GLU A 432 3.58 16.85 -17.51
N ARG A 433 2.70 17.73 -17.97
CA ARG A 433 2.55 19.09 -17.44
C ARG A 433 1.22 19.21 -16.74
N ALA A 434 1.26 19.60 -15.47
CA ALA A 434 0.05 19.89 -14.71
C ALA A 434 -0.61 21.17 -15.25
N VAL A 435 -1.88 21.09 -15.58
CA VAL A 435 -2.68 22.24 -16.00
C VAL A 435 -3.23 22.99 -14.80
N ALA A 436 -3.82 22.26 -13.84
CA ALA A 436 -4.35 22.81 -12.61
C ALA A 436 -4.16 21.76 -11.48
N THR A 437 -3.36 22.10 -10.48
CA THR A 437 -3.16 21.32 -9.26
C THR A 437 -3.84 21.92 -8.06
N TYR A 438 -4.25 23.19 -8.16
CA TYR A 438 -4.87 23.97 -7.08
C TYR A 438 -3.97 24.16 -5.85
N GLU A 439 -2.64 24.13 -6.07
CA GLU A 439 -1.62 24.26 -5.00
C GLU A 439 -0.84 25.58 -5.09
N GLU A 440 -1.00 26.34 -6.18
CA GLU A 440 -0.15 27.47 -6.52
C GLU A 440 -0.43 28.72 -5.68
N ASP A 441 -1.69 29.02 -5.38
CA ASP A 441 -2.11 30.21 -4.64
C ASP A 441 -3.51 30.04 -4.02
N ILE A 442 -4.18 31.15 -3.69
CA ILE A 442 -5.55 31.18 -3.13
C ILE A 442 -6.58 31.77 -4.11
N ASP A 443 -6.17 32.11 -5.32
CA ASP A 443 -7.04 32.65 -6.36
C ASP A 443 -7.65 31.52 -7.19
N VAL A 444 -8.91 31.19 -6.91
CA VAL A 444 -9.64 30.12 -7.62
C VAL A 444 -9.82 30.39 -9.12
N ALA A 445 -9.48 31.59 -9.61
CA ALA A 445 -9.57 31.96 -11.02
C ALA A 445 -8.27 31.76 -11.79
N THR A 446 -7.20 31.26 -11.14
CA THR A 446 -5.90 30.96 -11.76
C THR A 446 -5.67 29.46 -11.82
N ALA A 447 -4.83 29.02 -12.76
CA ALA A 447 -4.42 27.63 -12.90
C ALA A 447 -2.90 27.52 -12.87
N THR A 448 -2.37 26.40 -12.38
CA THR A 448 -0.94 26.07 -12.27
C THR A 448 -0.16 26.37 -13.54
N ALA A 449 -0.76 26.10 -14.70
CA ALA A 449 -0.16 26.39 -16.02
C ALA A 449 -0.21 27.87 -16.42
N GLY A 450 -0.74 28.75 -15.57
CA GLY A 450 -0.89 30.18 -15.85
C GLY A 450 -2.12 30.55 -16.69
N GLY A 451 -3.04 29.63 -16.91
CA GLY A 451 -4.32 29.90 -17.58
C GLY A 451 -5.39 30.43 -16.60
N ALA A 452 -6.42 31.09 -17.14
CA ALA A 452 -7.57 31.53 -16.35
C ALA A 452 -8.56 30.39 -16.13
N ILE A 453 -9.17 30.33 -14.95
CA ILE A 453 -10.29 29.45 -14.63
C ILE A 453 -11.57 30.27 -14.62
N ARG A 454 -12.63 29.76 -15.23
CA ARG A 454 -13.94 30.37 -15.30
C ARG A 454 -15.03 29.34 -15.02
N ALA A 455 -16.14 29.78 -14.49
CA ALA A 455 -17.29 28.94 -14.26
C ALA A 455 -18.61 29.71 -14.45
N HIS A 456 -19.66 28.96 -14.77
CA HIS A 456 -21.01 29.50 -14.88
C HIS A 456 -22.03 28.52 -14.30
N GLY A 457 -23.08 29.05 -13.67
CA GLY A 457 -24.19 28.22 -13.20
C GLY A 457 -23.88 27.30 -12.03
N LEU A 458 -22.69 27.36 -11.45
CA LEU A 458 -22.33 26.55 -10.30
C LEU A 458 -23.00 27.05 -9.01
N THR A 459 -23.45 26.12 -8.18
CA THR A 459 -23.94 26.39 -6.82
C THR A 459 -22.83 26.36 -5.78
N GLN A 460 -21.70 25.77 -6.12
CA GLN A 460 -20.49 25.76 -5.33
C GLN A 460 -19.28 25.82 -6.27
N TRP A 461 -18.32 26.66 -5.93
CA TRP A 461 -16.99 26.70 -6.52
C TRP A 461 -16.01 27.15 -5.45
N ARG A 462 -15.12 26.33 -5.06
CA ARG A 462 -14.03 26.59 -4.14
C ARG A 462 -12.93 25.55 -4.28
N GLU A 463 -11.76 25.87 -3.83
CA GLU A 463 -10.66 24.94 -3.68
C GLU A 463 -10.48 24.53 -2.22
N GLY A 464 -9.80 23.44 -2.00
CA GLY A 464 -9.48 22.96 -0.66
C GLY A 464 -8.96 21.53 -0.63
N MET A 465 -8.42 21.17 0.51
CA MET A 465 -7.84 19.83 0.74
C MET A 465 -8.86 18.72 0.53
N LEU A 466 -8.44 17.66 -0.16
CA LEU A 466 -9.24 16.45 -0.34
C LEU A 466 -9.25 15.62 0.95
N PRO A 467 -10.41 15.46 1.63
CA PRO A 467 -10.47 14.71 2.88
C PRO A 467 -10.36 13.20 2.63
N MET A 468 -9.74 12.48 3.56
CA MET A 468 -9.75 11.02 3.59
C MET A 468 -11.04 10.52 4.25
N ARG A 469 -11.75 9.64 3.57
CA ARG A 469 -12.96 9.01 4.12
C ARG A 469 -12.61 8.15 5.33
N GLY A 470 -13.33 8.35 6.43
CA GLY A 470 -13.20 7.54 7.65
C GLY A 470 -11.96 7.81 8.51
N ALA A 471 -11.12 8.77 8.14
CA ALA A 471 -9.86 9.05 8.83
C ALA A 471 -9.89 10.35 9.69
N GLY A 472 -11.07 10.76 10.15
CA GLY A 472 -11.24 11.97 10.97
C GLY A 472 -10.86 13.25 10.21
N ARG A 473 -9.82 13.96 10.67
CA ARG A 473 -9.32 15.18 10.03
C ARG A 473 -8.21 14.93 8.99
N ALA A 474 -7.83 13.70 8.76
CA ALA A 474 -6.78 13.39 7.79
C ALA A 474 -7.23 13.74 6.35
N SER A 475 -6.29 14.19 5.55
CA SER A 475 -6.48 14.53 4.14
C SER A 475 -5.53 13.75 3.25
N PHE A 476 -5.75 13.81 1.96
CA PHE A 476 -4.80 13.29 0.96
C PHE A 476 -3.60 14.21 0.74
N GLU A 477 -3.53 15.35 1.47
CA GLU A 477 -2.47 16.36 1.33
C GLU A 477 -2.36 16.90 -0.11
N THR A 478 -3.48 16.98 -0.79
CA THR A 478 -3.62 17.61 -2.11
C THR A 478 -4.91 18.43 -2.15
N ASN A 479 -4.87 19.55 -2.86
CA ASN A 479 -6.05 20.36 -3.11
C ASN A 479 -6.84 19.84 -4.31
N VAL A 480 -8.12 20.17 -4.32
CA VAL A 480 -9.07 19.85 -5.41
C VAL A 480 -10.06 20.98 -5.55
N ALA A 481 -10.62 21.16 -6.74
CA ALA A 481 -11.78 22.02 -6.94
C ALA A 481 -13.06 21.31 -6.52
N TYR A 482 -13.83 21.95 -5.66
CA TYR A 482 -15.18 21.50 -5.26
C TYR A 482 -16.20 22.24 -6.09
N LEU A 483 -16.87 21.50 -6.97
CA LEU A 483 -17.87 22.02 -7.88
C LEU A 483 -19.25 21.47 -7.50
N GLY A 484 -20.26 22.34 -7.44
CA GLY A 484 -21.65 21.95 -7.25
C GLY A 484 -22.53 22.57 -8.33
N TRP A 485 -23.56 21.88 -8.73
CA TRP A 485 -24.58 22.37 -9.66
C TRP A 485 -25.96 21.89 -9.22
N LYS A 486 -27.02 22.47 -9.76
CA LYS A 486 -28.38 22.01 -9.50
C LYS A 486 -28.61 20.69 -10.26
N ALA A 487 -28.79 19.62 -9.53
CA ALA A 487 -29.29 18.39 -10.12
C ALA A 487 -30.77 18.57 -10.50
N PRO A 488 -31.23 18.00 -11.63
CA PRO A 488 -32.66 17.93 -11.92
C PRO A 488 -33.38 17.24 -10.76
N GLY A 489 -34.39 17.87 -10.21
CA GLY A 489 -35.21 17.29 -9.14
C GLY A 489 -36.09 16.16 -9.68
N GLY A 490 -35.95 14.94 -9.15
CA GLY A 490 -36.79 13.79 -9.45
C GLY A 490 -36.43 12.98 -10.69
N ASP A 491 -37.08 11.84 -10.85
CA ASP A 491 -36.82 10.83 -11.88
C ASP A 491 -37.27 11.20 -13.31
N SER A 492 -37.51 12.49 -13.60
CA SER A 492 -38.01 12.87 -14.92
C SER A 492 -36.87 13.07 -15.91
N VAL A 493 -36.84 12.22 -16.92
CA VAL A 493 -35.97 12.33 -18.11
C VAL A 493 -36.15 13.66 -18.87
N SER A 494 -37.16 14.46 -18.54
CA SER A 494 -37.57 15.71 -19.18
C SER A 494 -37.14 16.97 -18.42
N ALA A 495 -36.38 16.88 -17.32
CA ALA A 495 -35.86 18.07 -16.64
C ALA A 495 -34.91 18.85 -17.56
N PRO A 496 -34.96 20.21 -17.60
CA PRO A 496 -34.03 20.98 -18.38
C PRO A 496 -32.59 20.65 -17.95
N ARG A 497 -31.71 20.41 -18.92
CA ARG A 497 -30.30 20.14 -18.66
C ARG A 497 -29.68 21.35 -17.98
N ASP A 498 -28.94 21.11 -16.91
CA ASP A 498 -28.13 22.13 -16.27
C ASP A 498 -27.08 22.65 -17.28
N THR A 499 -26.97 23.95 -17.40
CA THR A 499 -25.99 24.64 -18.26
C THR A 499 -24.74 25.04 -17.50
N ALA A 500 -24.55 24.49 -16.30
CA ALA A 500 -23.36 24.74 -15.49
C ALA A 500 -22.10 24.20 -16.20
N TRP A 501 -21.05 25.02 -16.20
CA TRP A 501 -19.75 24.64 -16.74
C TRP A 501 -18.59 25.18 -15.89
N TYR A 502 -17.48 24.54 -16.02
CA TYR A 502 -16.19 24.92 -15.44
C TYR A 502 -15.13 24.77 -16.52
N GLU A 503 -14.39 25.82 -16.76
CA GLU A 503 -13.40 25.91 -17.85
C GLU A 503 -12.04 26.29 -17.29
N VAL A 504 -11.02 25.59 -17.74
CA VAL A 504 -9.62 25.94 -17.51
C VAL A 504 -8.99 26.29 -18.85
N ALA A 505 -8.64 27.55 -19.03
CA ALA A 505 -7.97 28.00 -20.24
C ALA A 505 -6.54 27.47 -20.27
N LEU A 506 -6.13 26.89 -21.41
CA LEU A 506 -4.76 26.48 -21.61
C LEU A 506 -3.97 27.65 -22.18
N PRO A 507 -2.81 28.03 -21.59
CA PRO A 507 -1.95 29.03 -22.20
C PRO A 507 -1.37 28.53 -23.53
N ALA A 508 -1.03 29.46 -24.39
CA ALA A 508 -0.43 29.14 -25.70
C ALA A 508 0.83 28.27 -25.50
N GLY A 509 0.94 27.19 -26.23
CA GLY A 509 2.05 26.22 -26.15
C GLY A 509 1.96 25.24 -24.96
N ALA A 510 0.87 25.25 -24.18
CA ALA A 510 0.71 24.29 -23.06
C ALA A 510 0.59 22.84 -23.53
N LEU A 511 0.05 22.61 -24.71
CA LEU A 511 -0.10 21.26 -25.28
C LEU A 511 1.10 20.78 -26.11
N GLY A 512 2.15 21.62 -26.22
CA GLY A 512 3.26 21.35 -27.14
C GLY A 512 2.83 21.47 -28.61
N ASP A 513 3.75 21.73 -29.49
CA ASP A 513 3.52 21.58 -30.94
C ASP A 513 3.44 20.08 -31.23
N SER A 514 2.25 19.61 -31.60
CA SER A 514 1.99 18.22 -32.02
C SER A 514 2.55 17.95 -33.41
#